data_e3bf15ecb36825d5e0c649f4b27683ab
#
_entry.id   e3bf15ecb36825d5e0c649f4b27683ab
#
_cell.length_a   1.000
_cell.length_b   1.000
_cell.length_c   1.000
_cell.angle_alpha   90.00
_cell.angle_beta   90.00
_cell.angle_gamma   90.00
#
_symmetry.space_group_name_H-M   'P 1'
#
loop_
_entity.id
_entity.type
_entity.pdbx_description
1 polymer ?
#
loop_
_entity_poly.entity_id
_entity_poly.type
_entity_poly.pdbx_seq_one_letter_code
_entity_poly.pdbx_strand_id
1 'polypeptide(L)'
;MSLTRHEIREKAFQALFALNANPDADENQLFQQLLNPEEAGAVEIPAYLSTLVTGVREHQAELDAQIQPYLSQKWSLDRLAKTDLIILRIAFFELQFVDDVPAKVAVNEAIELTKAFSDDRSRKFVSGVLGKVVKNQAN
;
A
#
# COMPACT_ATOMS: atom_id res chain seq x y z
N MET A 1 16.04 9.59 -14.50
CA MET A 1 14.62 9.96 -14.42
C MET A 1 14.05 9.63 -13.06
N SER A 2 13.39 10.59 -12.44
CA SER A 2 12.79 10.33 -11.13
C SER A 2 11.35 9.87 -11.28
N LEU A 3 10.94 8.99 -10.37
CA LEU A 3 9.57 8.50 -10.32
C LEU A 3 8.67 9.48 -9.57
N THR A 4 7.43 9.60 -10.02
CA THR A 4 6.41 10.33 -9.27
C THR A 4 6.02 9.52 -8.04
N ARG A 5 5.39 10.16 -7.05
CA ARG A 5 4.86 9.44 -5.89
C ARG A 5 3.83 8.39 -6.30
N HIS A 6 3.02 8.70 -7.31
CA HIS A 6 2.07 7.72 -7.84
C HIS A 6 2.80 6.46 -8.33
N GLU A 7 3.85 6.64 -9.12
CA GLU A 7 4.65 5.52 -9.62
C GLU A 7 5.34 4.77 -8.48
N ILE A 8 5.83 5.49 -7.48
CA ILE A 8 6.45 4.88 -6.30
C ILE A 8 5.44 4.02 -5.54
N ARG A 9 4.20 4.49 -5.40
CA ARG A 9 3.16 3.70 -4.73
C ARG A 9 2.86 2.41 -5.48
N GLU A 10 2.88 2.45 -6.81
CA GLU A 10 2.72 1.24 -7.60
C GLU A 10 3.85 0.25 -7.35
N LYS A 11 5.08 0.75 -7.29
CA LYS A 11 6.24 -0.11 -6.99
C LYS A 11 6.17 -0.65 -5.56
N ALA A 12 5.73 0.18 -4.61
CA ALA A 12 5.54 -0.27 -3.23
C ALA A 12 4.51 -1.39 -3.14
N PHE A 13 3.40 -1.26 -3.85
CA PHE A 13 2.39 -2.33 -3.90
C PHE A 13 3.01 -3.62 -4.43
N GLN A 14 3.73 -3.54 -5.55
CA GLN A 14 4.34 -4.73 -6.16
C GLN A 14 5.35 -5.38 -5.22
N ALA A 15 6.17 -4.57 -4.54
CA ALA A 15 7.15 -5.08 -3.58
C ALA A 15 6.46 -5.75 -2.39
N LEU A 16 5.44 -5.11 -1.84
CA LEU A 16 4.71 -5.66 -0.68
C LEU A 16 3.98 -6.94 -1.05
N PHE A 17 3.42 -7.01 -2.26
CA PHE A 17 2.76 -8.23 -2.73
C PHE A 17 3.77 -9.37 -2.82
N ALA A 18 4.95 -9.12 -3.40
CA ALA A 18 6.00 -10.12 -3.50
C ALA A 18 6.50 -10.56 -2.12
N LEU A 19 6.68 -9.60 -1.20
CA LEU A 19 7.16 -9.89 0.15
C LEU A 19 6.11 -10.59 0.99
N ASN A 20 4.83 -10.38 0.71
CA ASN A 20 3.77 -11.12 1.38
C ASN A 20 3.84 -12.61 1.03
N ALA A 21 4.18 -12.92 -0.21
CA ALA A 21 4.34 -14.31 -0.66
C ALA A 21 5.68 -14.91 -0.21
N ASN A 22 6.71 -14.10 -0.10
CA ASN A 22 8.05 -14.54 0.29
C ASN A 22 8.67 -13.52 1.25
N PRO A 23 8.34 -13.61 2.56
CA PRO A 23 8.80 -12.60 3.53
C PRO A 23 10.31 -12.53 3.71
N ASP A 24 11.04 -13.57 3.34
CA ASP A 24 12.49 -13.64 3.51
C ASP A 24 13.25 -13.08 2.31
N ALA A 25 12.56 -12.64 1.27
CA ALA A 25 13.22 -12.07 0.09
C ALA A 25 13.99 -10.81 0.46
N ASP A 26 15.11 -10.59 -0.22
CA ASP A 26 15.93 -9.40 -0.03
C ASP A 26 15.23 -8.18 -0.62
N GLU A 27 14.93 -7.19 0.22
CA GLU A 27 14.19 -6.00 -0.21
C GLU A 27 14.95 -5.21 -1.26
N ASN A 28 16.25 -5.01 -1.06
CA ASN A 28 17.03 -4.23 -2.02
C ASN A 28 17.08 -4.90 -3.38
N GLN A 29 17.29 -6.20 -3.41
CA GLN A 29 17.30 -6.94 -4.66
C GLN A 29 15.96 -6.84 -5.37
N LEU A 30 14.88 -6.96 -4.62
CA LEU A 30 13.52 -6.82 -5.16
C LEU A 30 13.29 -5.42 -5.73
N PHE A 31 13.73 -4.38 -5.00
CA PHE A 31 13.62 -3.00 -5.50
C PHE A 31 14.40 -2.81 -6.79
N GLN A 32 15.62 -3.37 -6.88
CA GLN A 32 16.42 -3.28 -8.10
C GLN A 32 15.67 -3.94 -9.26
N GLN A 33 15.08 -5.09 -9.05
CA GLN A 33 14.33 -5.78 -10.09
C GLN A 33 13.12 -4.97 -10.58
N LEU A 34 12.40 -4.35 -9.64
CA LEU A 34 11.20 -3.57 -9.97
C LEU A 34 11.53 -2.26 -10.66
N LEU A 35 12.62 -1.62 -10.25
CA LEU A 35 13.00 -0.31 -10.78
C LEU A 35 13.85 -0.39 -12.04
N ASN A 36 14.56 -1.49 -12.23
CA ASN A 36 15.51 -1.63 -13.32
C ASN A 36 15.49 -3.05 -13.89
N PRO A 37 14.37 -3.47 -14.51
CA PRO A 37 14.27 -4.83 -15.02
C PRO A 37 15.27 -5.14 -16.14
N GLU A 38 15.84 -4.12 -16.78
CA GLU A 38 16.83 -4.31 -17.85
C GLU A 38 18.23 -4.58 -17.30
N GLU A 39 18.44 -4.44 -16.01
CA GLU A 39 19.67 -4.75 -15.30
C GLU A 39 20.90 -3.99 -15.79
N ALA A 40 20.72 -2.76 -16.15
CA ALA A 40 21.82 -1.91 -16.61
C ALA A 40 22.59 -1.28 -15.45
N GLY A 41 22.95 -2.09 -14.44
CA GLY A 41 23.64 -1.61 -13.25
C GLY A 41 22.67 -1.31 -12.12
N ALA A 42 23.18 -0.94 -10.95
CA ALA A 42 22.35 -0.62 -9.79
C ALA A 42 21.72 0.75 -9.95
N VAL A 43 20.45 0.88 -9.50
CA VAL A 43 19.75 2.15 -9.49
C VAL A 43 19.57 2.63 -8.06
N GLU A 44 19.44 3.94 -7.91
CA GLU A 44 19.14 4.53 -6.61
C GLU A 44 17.69 4.25 -6.24
N ILE A 45 17.47 3.78 -5.02
CA ILE A 45 16.12 3.47 -4.52
C ILE A 45 15.50 4.78 -4.01
N PRO A 46 14.34 5.19 -4.55
CA PRO A 46 13.67 6.38 -4.01
C PRO A 46 13.40 6.21 -2.52
N ALA A 47 13.73 7.24 -1.73
CA ALA A 47 13.56 7.17 -0.28
C ALA A 47 12.11 6.86 0.10
N TYR A 48 11.13 7.39 -0.63
CA TYR A 48 9.73 7.16 -0.32
C TYR A 48 9.32 5.71 -0.54
N LEU A 49 9.93 5.02 -1.50
CA LEU A 49 9.67 3.60 -1.71
C LEU A 49 10.07 2.79 -0.48
N SER A 50 11.27 3.05 0.05
CA SER A 50 11.72 2.40 1.28
C SER A 50 10.83 2.75 2.46
N THR A 51 10.42 4.01 2.57
CA THR A 51 9.51 4.46 3.64
C THR A 51 8.22 3.66 3.62
N LEU A 52 7.59 3.50 2.46
CA LEU A 52 6.34 2.77 2.36
C LEU A 52 6.51 1.28 2.65
N VAL A 53 7.48 0.64 2.02
CA VAL A 53 7.63 -0.81 2.16
C VAL A 53 8.10 -1.17 3.57
N THR A 54 9.14 -0.53 4.06
CA THR A 54 9.67 -0.79 5.40
C THR A 54 8.63 -0.41 6.46
N GLY A 55 7.99 0.75 6.29
CA GLY A 55 7.00 1.23 7.25
C GLY A 55 5.80 0.30 7.37
N VAL A 56 5.25 -0.12 6.23
CA VAL A 56 4.10 -1.05 6.24
C VAL A 56 4.48 -2.36 6.91
N ARG A 57 5.67 -2.89 6.61
CA ARG A 57 6.10 -4.17 7.20
C ARG A 57 6.33 -4.05 8.71
N GLU A 58 6.96 -2.97 9.15
CA GLU A 58 7.22 -2.74 10.58
C GLU A 58 5.94 -2.54 11.37
N HIS A 59 4.94 -1.90 10.77
CA HIS A 59 3.68 -1.58 11.44
C HIS A 59 2.52 -2.49 11.03
N GLN A 60 2.82 -3.61 10.37
CA GLN A 60 1.79 -4.46 9.80
C GLN A 60 0.73 -4.90 10.81
N ALA A 61 1.15 -5.38 11.98
CA ALA A 61 0.21 -5.85 13.00
C ALA A 61 -0.69 -4.70 13.49
N GLU A 62 -0.10 -3.54 13.71
CA GLU A 62 -0.84 -2.35 14.13
C GLU A 62 -1.83 -1.90 13.06
N LEU A 63 -1.38 -1.87 11.80
CA LEU A 63 -2.25 -1.48 10.68
C LEU A 63 -3.41 -2.46 10.53
N ASP A 64 -3.14 -3.75 10.63
CA ASP A 64 -4.19 -4.77 10.53
C ASP A 64 -5.21 -4.63 11.65
N ALA A 65 -4.77 -4.34 12.86
CA ALA A 65 -5.67 -4.11 13.99
C ALA A 65 -6.56 -2.89 13.76
N GLN A 66 -6.05 -1.89 13.05
CA GLN A 66 -6.82 -0.67 12.75
C GLN A 66 -7.78 -0.87 11.57
N ILE A 67 -7.43 -1.74 10.63
CA ILE A 67 -8.29 -2.04 9.49
C ILE A 67 -9.50 -2.87 9.89
N GLN A 68 -9.29 -3.85 10.77
CA GLN A 68 -10.32 -4.82 11.15
C GLN A 68 -11.67 -4.20 11.55
N PRO A 69 -11.73 -3.14 12.36
CA PRO A 69 -13.02 -2.55 12.76
C PRO A 69 -13.85 -1.98 11.61
N TYR A 70 -13.22 -1.69 10.47
CA TYR A 70 -13.93 -1.15 9.31
C TYR A 70 -14.47 -2.23 8.37
N LEU A 71 -14.16 -3.49 8.66
CA LEU A 71 -14.69 -4.62 7.89
C LEU A 71 -16.03 -5.04 8.48
N SER A 72 -16.89 -5.59 7.63
CA SER A 72 -18.16 -6.14 8.14
C SER A 72 -17.86 -7.35 9.00
N GLN A 73 -18.82 -7.73 9.86
CA GLN A 73 -18.67 -8.86 10.78
C GLN A 73 -18.42 -10.19 10.05
N LYS A 74 -18.82 -10.26 8.78
CA LYS A 74 -18.64 -11.47 7.99
C LYS A 74 -17.24 -11.59 7.39
N TRP A 75 -16.44 -10.52 7.48
CA TRP A 75 -15.13 -10.49 6.86
C TRP A 75 -14.03 -10.35 7.90
N SER A 76 -13.02 -11.18 7.77
CA SER A 76 -11.79 -11.05 8.53
C SER A 76 -10.67 -10.70 7.54
N LEU A 77 -9.53 -10.24 8.06
CA LEU A 77 -8.40 -9.86 7.22
C LEU A 77 -7.93 -10.99 6.32
N ASP A 78 -7.94 -12.23 6.82
CA ASP A 78 -7.48 -13.38 6.04
C ASP A 78 -8.46 -13.80 4.95
N ARG A 79 -9.67 -13.25 4.94
CA ARG A 79 -10.64 -13.47 3.87
C ARG A 79 -10.57 -12.42 2.77
N LEU A 80 -9.87 -11.32 3.02
CA LEU A 80 -9.72 -10.28 2.02
C LEU A 80 -8.77 -10.76 0.92
N ALA A 81 -9.02 -10.29 -0.31
CA ALA A 81 -8.05 -10.46 -1.37
C ALA A 81 -6.73 -9.81 -0.95
N LYS A 82 -5.61 -10.44 -1.24
CA LYS A 82 -4.30 -9.91 -0.86
C LYS A 82 -4.06 -8.52 -1.46
N THR A 83 -4.54 -8.29 -2.68
CA THR A 83 -4.43 -6.97 -3.31
C THR A 83 -5.13 -5.91 -2.47
N ASP A 84 -6.36 -6.18 -2.02
CA ASP A 84 -7.12 -5.22 -1.22
C ASP A 84 -6.45 -4.95 0.11
N LEU A 85 -5.98 -6.00 0.77
CA LEU A 85 -5.33 -5.87 2.08
C LEU A 85 -4.06 -5.02 1.97
N ILE A 86 -3.23 -5.28 0.96
CA ILE A 86 -1.99 -4.52 0.78
C ILE A 86 -2.30 -3.06 0.48
N ILE A 87 -3.29 -2.79 -0.37
CA ILE A 87 -3.68 -1.42 -0.69
C ILE A 87 -4.16 -0.69 0.57
N LEU A 88 -4.99 -1.35 1.39
CA LEU A 88 -5.46 -0.76 2.64
C LEU A 88 -4.31 -0.50 3.62
N ARG A 89 -3.35 -1.40 3.71
CA ARG A 89 -2.18 -1.19 4.57
C ARG A 89 -1.40 0.04 4.14
N ILE A 90 -1.17 0.20 2.84
CA ILE A 90 -0.46 1.39 2.33
C ILE A 90 -1.24 2.66 2.68
N ALA A 91 -2.54 2.67 2.45
CA ALA A 91 -3.37 3.85 2.71
C ALA A 91 -3.39 4.19 4.20
N PHE A 92 -3.59 3.20 5.07
CA PHE A 92 -3.59 3.44 6.51
C PHE A 92 -2.23 3.94 7.00
N PHE A 93 -1.15 3.39 6.44
CA PHE A 93 0.18 3.85 6.77
C PHE A 93 0.37 5.33 6.40
N GLU A 94 -0.01 5.71 5.18
CA GLU A 94 0.11 7.11 4.76
C GLU A 94 -0.73 8.04 5.59
N LEU A 95 -1.95 7.63 5.93
CA LEU A 95 -2.83 8.46 6.76
C LEU A 95 -2.26 8.74 8.14
N GLN A 96 -1.50 7.81 8.70
CA GLN A 96 -1.01 7.93 10.07
C GLN A 96 0.42 8.41 10.19
N PHE A 97 1.27 8.04 9.26
CA PHE A 97 2.72 8.23 9.43
C PHE A 97 3.34 9.18 8.41
N VAL A 98 2.60 9.63 7.41
CA VAL A 98 3.16 10.51 6.39
C VAL A 98 2.42 11.84 6.40
N ASP A 99 2.93 12.77 7.18
CA ASP A 99 2.26 14.04 7.45
C ASP A 99 2.06 14.91 6.21
N ASP A 100 2.94 14.82 5.22
CA ASP A 100 2.84 15.64 4.03
C ASP A 100 1.92 15.07 2.96
N VAL A 101 1.25 13.94 3.24
CA VAL A 101 0.24 13.39 2.35
C VAL A 101 -1.14 13.69 2.94
N PRO A 102 -1.93 14.58 2.30
CA PRO A 102 -3.29 14.84 2.77
C PRO A 102 -4.15 13.56 2.70
N ALA A 103 -5.11 13.46 3.62
CA ALA A 103 -5.99 12.28 3.66
C ALA A 103 -6.66 12.02 2.32
N LYS A 104 -7.14 13.09 1.67
CA LYS A 104 -7.79 12.97 0.36
C LYS A 104 -6.87 12.35 -0.69
N VAL A 105 -5.59 12.72 -0.66
CA VAL A 105 -4.60 12.17 -1.59
C VAL A 105 -4.36 10.69 -1.30
N ALA A 106 -4.21 10.32 -0.03
CA ALA A 106 -4.01 8.92 0.35
C ALA A 106 -5.19 8.05 -0.13
N VAL A 107 -6.41 8.53 0.04
CA VAL A 107 -7.61 7.80 -0.40
C VAL A 107 -7.64 7.69 -1.92
N ASN A 108 -7.43 8.80 -2.63
CA ASN A 108 -7.47 8.78 -4.09
C ASN A 108 -6.40 7.87 -4.68
N GLU A 109 -5.21 7.86 -4.09
CA GLU A 109 -4.12 7.00 -4.57
C GLU A 109 -4.40 5.53 -4.30
N ALA A 110 -5.04 5.20 -3.19
CA ALA A 110 -5.46 3.82 -2.93
C ALA A 110 -6.46 3.37 -3.99
N ILE A 111 -7.40 4.23 -4.36
CA ILE A 111 -8.38 3.92 -5.41
C ILE A 111 -7.66 3.70 -6.75
N GLU A 112 -6.66 4.54 -7.06
CA GLU A 112 -5.87 4.35 -8.29
C GLU A 112 -5.12 3.02 -8.28
N LEU A 113 -4.63 2.58 -7.12
CA LEU A 113 -3.99 1.26 -7.02
C LEU A 113 -4.98 0.13 -7.32
N THR A 114 -6.25 0.27 -6.90
CA THR A 114 -7.24 -0.76 -7.25
C THR A 114 -7.48 -0.81 -8.74
N LYS A 115 -7.46 0.33 -9.42
CA LYS A 115 -7.63 0.36 -10.88
C LYS A 115 -6.47 -0.30 -11.59
N ALA A 116 -5.25 -0.14 -11.06
CA ALA A 116 -4.05 -0.70 -11.69
C ALA A 116 -3.90 -2.19 -11.45
N PHE A 117 -4.26 -2.67 -10.26
CA PHE A 117 -3.91 -4.03 -9.82
C PHE A 117 -5.10 -4.89 -9.43
N SER A 118 -6.32 -4.38 -9.50
CA SER A 118 -7.49 -5.13 -9.09
C SER A 118 -8.68 -4.81 -10.01
N ASP A 119 -9.91 -4.85 -9.48
CA ASP A 119 -11.11 -4.69 -10.28
C ASP A 119 -12.06 -3.66 -9.66
N ASP A 120 -13.21 -3.47 -10.31
CA ASP A 120 -14.19 -2.49 -9.88
C ASP A 120 -14.82 -2.82 -8.52
N ARG A 121 -14.97 -4.10 -8.22
CA ARG A 121 -15.48 -4.56 -6.93
C ARG A 121 -14.52 -4.15 -5.81
N SER A 122 -13.22 -4.37 -6.01
CA SER A 122 -12.21 -3.95 -5.05
C SER A 122 -12.18 -2.44 -4.90
N ARG A 123 -12.33 -1.70 -5.99
CA ARG A 123 -12.37 -0.24 -5.94
C ARG A 123 -13.50 0.24 -5.03
N LYS A 124 -14.69 -0.33 -5.18
CA LYS A 124 -15.84 0.04 -4.34
C LYS A 124 -15.62 -0.32 -2.89
N PHE A 125 -15.05 -1.49 -2.64
CA PHE A 125 -14.78 -1.95 -1.28
C PHE A 125 -13.75 -1.05 -0.59
N VAL A 126 -12.61 -0.82 -1.23
CA VAL A 126 -11.53 0.01 -0.67
C VAL A 126 -12.03 1.44 -0.45
N SER A 127 -12.74 2.00 -1.43
CA SER A 127 -13.31 3.34 -1.32
C SER A 127 -14.27 3.43 -0.13
N GLY A 128 -15.11 2.42 0.07
CA GLY A 128 -16.04 2.39 1.18
C GLY A 128 -15.35 2.36 2.54
N VAL A 129 -14.33 1.53 2.67
CA VAL A 129 -13.55 1.44 3.92
C VAL A 129 -12.87 2.78 4.21
N LEU A 130 -12.16 3.32 3.23
CA LEU A 130 -11.39 4.54 3.43
C LEU A 130 -12.27 5.77 3.64
N GLY A 131 -13.45 5.78 3.02
CA GLY A 131 -14.42 6.84 3.26
C GLY A 131 -14.84 6.90 4.73
N LYS A 132 -15.05 5.76 5.35
CA LYS A 132 -15.37 5.69 6.78
C LYS A 132 -14.22 6.13 7.66
N VAL A 133 -12.99 5.74 7.29
CA VAL A 133 -11.79 6.12 8.04
C VAL A 133 -11.63 7.64 8.05
N VAL A 134 -11.73 8.27 6.90
CA VAL A 134 -11.56 9.71 6.76
C VAL A 134 -12.67 10.46 7.51
N LYS A 135 -13.90 9.96 7.43
CA LYS A 135 -15.03 10.55 8.16
C LYS A 135 -14.77 10.52 9.67
N ASN A 136 -14.25 9.41 10.19
CA ASN A 136 -13.95 9.30 11.61
C ASN A 136 -12.83 10.25 12.03
N GLN A 137 -11.83 10.44 11.19
CA GLN A 137 -10.71 11.34 11.47
C GLN A 137 -11.13 12.81 11.45
N ALA A 138 -12.15 13.15 10.67
CA ALA A 138 -12.63 14.51 10.55
C ALA A 138 -13.40 14.98 11.79
N ASN A 139 -13.75 14.08 12.68
CA ASN A 139 -14.46 14.40 13.92
C ASN A 139 -13.46 14.50 15.10
#